data_d241773d0ea1586682a64acd8fab1d59
#
_entry.id   d241773d0ea1586682a64acd8fab1d59
#
_cell.length_a   1.000
_cell.length_b   1.000
_cell.length_c   1.000
_cell.angle_alpha   90.00
_cell.angle_beta   90.00
_cell.angle_gamma   90.00
#
_symmetry.space_group_name_H-M   'P 1'
#
loop_
_entity.id
_entity.type
_entity.pdbx_description
1 polymer ?
#
loop_
_entity_poly.entity_id
_entity_poly.type
_entity_poly.pdbx_seq_one_letter_code
_entity_poly.pdbx_strand_id
1 'polypeptide(L)'
;EVTSTGYYYLDAQIVARVAERLGKTDDAQKYAALARSIREAYTRHLYKGNGVYSIGSQTAQSCALHQGLVPATERSTVEARLVEAVQKNNAFPDFGILGSKYVFRALSEAGRTDLAFTMATREEYPSFGNWIKRGATTFWESWKGGSSRNHIMFGDLSAWFYQYLGGIRLADNVSAIAVDADPQAVAFKRFIIAPEPVADLDWVKAEHDSPYGLIRSEWRRENGAFVLEVEVPVNTEATIYLPVKPDAKNVTADVAPVTSDRDRMAFRVGSGRYRFCAR
;
A
#
# COMPACT_ATOMS: atom_id res chain seq x y z
N GLU A 1 -12.16 18.77 -4.38
CA GLU A 1 -12.00 18.32 -5.79
C GLU A 1 -11.08 17.12 -5.92
N VAL A 2 -9.81 17.17 -5.47
CA VAL A 2 -8.81 16.10 -5.69
C VAL A 2 -9.35 14.72 -5.30
N THR A 3 -9.74 14.54 -4.06
CA THR A 3 -10.16 13.24 -3.51
C THR A 3 -11.55 12.81 -4.01
N SER A 4 -12.49 13.74 -4.11
CA SER A 4 -13.84 13.44 -4.63
C SER A 4 -13.81 12.98 -6.07
N THR A 5 -13.00 13.63 -6.92
CA THR A 5 -12.83 13.21 -8.32
C THR A 5 -12.08 11.88 -8.41
N GLY A 6 -11.12 11.64 -7.51
CA GLY A 6 -10.44 10.35 -7.39
C GLY A 6 -11.42 9.21 -7.08
N TYR A 7 -12.35 9.41 -6.12
CA TYR A 7 -13.39 8.43 -5.84
C TYR A 7 -14.37 8.26 -7.03
N TYR A 8 -14.77 9.34 -7.67
CA TYR A 8 -15.65 9.25 -8.83
C TYR A 8 -15.03 8.43 -9.98
N TYR A 9 -13.72 8.62 -10.20
CA TYR A 9 -12.97 7.77 -11.13
C TYR A 9 -12.98 6.30 -10.70
N LEU A 10 -12.71 6.04 -9.43
CA LEU A 10 -12.69 4.72 -8.83
C LEU A 10 -14.04 4.02 -8.97
N ASP A 11 -15.14 4.70 -8.62
CA ASP A 11 -16.50 4.18 -8.70
C ASP A 11 -16.87 3.82 -10.15
N ALA A 12 -16.52 4.67 -11.10
CA ALA A 12 -16.74 4.39 -12.53
C ALA A 12 -15.98 3.14 -12.99
N GLN A 13 -14.75 2.94 -12.53
CA GLN A 13 -13.99 1.73 -12.81
C GLN A 13 -14.62 0.48 -12.19
N ILE A 14 -15.06 0.54 -10.93
CA ILE A 14 -15.73 -0.59 -10.26
C ILE A 14 -16.97 -0.99 -11.05
N VAL A 15 -17.83 -0.02 -11.39
CA VAL A 15 -19.07 -0.31 -12.14
C VAL A 15 -18.75 -0.91 -13.50
N ALA A 16 -17.76 -0.39 -14.23
CA ALA A 16 -17.35 -0.95 -15.52
C ALA A 16 -16.95 -2.42 -15.40
N ARG A 17 -16.15 -2.76 -14.38
CA ARG A 17 -15.68 -4.13 -14.15
C ARG A 17 -16.76 -5.09 -13.71
N VAL A 18 -17.62 -4.65 -12.80
CA VAL A 18 -18.75 -5.47 -12.37
C VAL A 18 -19.68 -5.74 -13.55
N ALA A 19 -19.94 -4.72 -14.38
CA ALA A 19 -20.75 -4.88 -15.59
C ALA A 19 -20.13 -5.89 -16.57
N GLU A 20 -18.82 -5.81 -16.80
CA GLU A 20 -18.09 -6.77 -17.65
C GLU A 20 -18.25 -8.21 -17.14
N ARG A 21 -18.04 -8.45 -15.83
CA ARG A 21 -18.20 -9.78 -15.23
C ARG A 21 -19.63 -10.31 -15.25
N LEU A 22 -20.61 -9.41 -15.27
CA LEU A 22 -22.04 -9.76 -15.40
C LEU A 22 -22.51 -9.86 -16.86
N GLY A 23 -21.61 -9.72 -17.84
CA GLY A 23 -21.96 -9.76 -19.27
C GLY A 23 -22.77 -8.56 -19.75
N LYS A 24 -22.81 -7.45 -18.98
CA LYS A 24 -23.52 -6.20 -19.32
C LYS A 24 -22.62 -5.28 -20.15
N THR A 25 -22.42 -5.65 -21.41
CA THR A 25 -21.42 -5.04 -22.30
C THR A 25 -21.61 -3.53 -22.47
N ASP A 26 -22.84 -3.06 -22.64
CA ASP A 26 -23.12 -1.63 -22.84
C ASP A 26 -22.77 -0.80 -21.60
N ASP A 27 -23.12 -1.29 -20.41
CA ASP A 27 -22.75 -0.64 -19.15
C ASP A 27 -21.23 -0.68 -18.95
N ALA A 28 -20.58 -1.80 -19.24
CA ALA A 28 -19.13 -1.93 -19.14
C ALA A 28 -18.42 -0.87 -20.01
N GLN A 29 -18.82 -0.73 -21.27
CA GLN A 29 -18.27 0.26 -22.19
C GLN A 29 -18.55 1.69 -21.75
N LYS A 30 -19.79 1.98 -21.32
CA LYS A 30 -20.23 3.30 -20.84
C LYS A 30 -19.39 3.77 -19.65
N TYR A 31 -19.26 2.94 -18.62
CA TYR A 31 -18.55 3.32 -17.42
C TYR A 31 -17.03 3.30 -17.58
N ALA A 32 -16.49 2.45 -18.46
CA ALA A 32 -15.08 2.52 -18.85
C ALA A 32 -14.76 3.84 -19.60
N ALA A 33 -15.67 4.29 -20.50
CA ALA A 33 -15.53 5.58 -21.17
C ALA A 33 -15.62 6.75 -20.17
N LEU A 34 -16.55 6.67 -19.21
CA LEU A 34 -16.67 7.66 -18.14
C LEU A 34 -15.38 7.75 -17.31
N ALA A 35 -14.81 6.61 -16.88
CA ALA A 35 -13.56 6.58 -16.13
C ALA A 35 -12.41 7.24 -16.92
N ARG A 36 -12.28 6.97 -18.22
CA ARG A 36 -11.28 7.65 -19.07
C ARG A 36 -11.48 9.15 -19.09
N SER A 37 -12.72 9.61 -19.31
CA SER A 37 -13.07 11.04 -19.34
C SER A 37 -12.75 11.74 -18.01
N ILE A 38 -13.04 11.09 -16.88
CA ILE A 38 -12.70 11.61 -15.54
C ILE A 38 -11.19 11.75 -15.38
N ARG A 39 -10.41 10.73 -15.76
CA ARG A 39 -8.93 10.78 -15.66
C ARG A 39 -8.35 11.89 -16.54
N GLU A 40 -8.83 12.05 -17.74
CA GLU A 40 -8.41 13.12 -18.63
C GLU A 40 -8.75 14.51 -18.08
N ALA A 41 -9.96 14.68 -17.53
CA ALA A 41 -10.37 15.91 -16.87
C ALA A 41 -9.52 16.19 -15.62
N TYR A 42 -9.27 15.17 -14.81
CA TYR A 42 -8.40 15.27 -13.62
C TYR A 42 -7.01 15.77 -13.98
N THR A 43 -6.39 15.16 -15.00
CA THR A 43 -5.08 15.60 -15.47
C THR A 43 -5.13 17.03 -16.02
N ARG A 44 -6.09 17.32 -16.88
CA ARG A 44 -6.21 18.66 -17.52
C ARG A 44 -6.40 19.79 -16.51
N HIS A 45 -7.18 19.57 -15.44
CA HIS A 45 -7.51 20.64 -14.49
C HIS A 45 -6.58 20.68 -13.27
N LEU A 46 -6.06 19.54 -12.84
CA LEU A 46 -5.31 19.44 -11.60
C LEU A 46 -3.81 19.27 -11.78
N TYR A 47 -3.32 18.76 -12.91
CA TYR A 47 -1.90 18.67 -13.17
C TYR A 47 -1.32 20.05 -13.54
N LYS A 48 -0.29 20.48 -12.83
CA LYS A 48 0.35 21.79 -13.00
C LYS A 48 1.70 21.72 -13.71
N GLY A 49 2.06 20.54 -14.22
CA GLY A 49 3.38 20.26 -14.78
C GLY A 49 4.41 19.84 -13.72
N ASN A 50 5.52 19.29 -14.18
CA ASN A 50 6.66 18.87 -13.34
C ASN A 50 6.28 17.94 -12.18
N GLY A 51 5.29 17.06 -12.38
CA GLY A 51 4.83 16.11 -11.39
C GLY A 51 3.93 16.69 -10.27
N VAL A 52 3.46 17.91 -10.39
CA VAL A 52 2.65 18.56 -9.34
C VAL A 52 1.17 18.48 -9.66
N TYR A 53 0.39 17.89 -8.76
CA TYR A 53 -1.07 17.90 -8.80
C TYR A 53 -1.64 18.91 -7.78
N SER A 54 -2.63 19.70 -8.23
CA SER A 54 -3.31 20.74 -7.43
C SER A 54 -2.29 21.70 -6.79
N ILE A 55 -2.21 21.75 -5.47
CA ILE A 55 -1.28 22.58 -4.69
C ILE A 55 -0.01 21.82 -4.26
N GLY A 56 0.20 20.60 -4.73
CA GLY A 56 1.37 19.79 -4.38
C GLY A 56 1.39 19.27 -2.93
N SER A 57 0.25 19.28 -2.22
CA SER A 57 0.17 18.73 -0.86
C SER A 57 0.35 17.22 -0.84
N GLN A 58 0.72 16.67 0.31
CA GLN A 58 0.85 15.22 0.52
C GLN A 58 -0.42 14.49 0.08
N THR A 59 -1.61 15.00 0.41
CA THR A 59 -2.90 14.43 -0.03
C THR A 59 -3.06 14.47 -1.55
N ALA A 60 -2.74 15.58 -2.20
CA ALA A 60 -2.97 15.73 -3.64
C ALA A 60 -2.10 14.78 -4.46
N GLN A 61 -0.81 14.71 -4.11
CA GLN A 61 0.16 13.84 -4.78
C GLN A 61 -0.16 12.35 -4.54
N SER A 62 -0.38 11.97 -3.28
CA SER A 62 -0.65 10.58 -2.93
C SER A 62 -2.00 10.08 -3.43
N CYS A 63 -3.03 10.92 -3.46
CA CYS A 63 -4.32 10.57 -4.04
C CYS A 63 -4.21 10.28 -5.54
N ALA A 64 -3.53 11.15 -6.28
CA ALA A 64 -3.31 10.95 -7.73
C ALA A 64 -2.57 9.64 -8.04
N LEU A 65 -1.53 9.33 -7.26
CA LEU A 65 -0.75 8.10 -7.37
C LEU A 65 -1.58 6.86 -7.03
N HIS A 66 -2.19 6.84 -5.84
CA HIS A 66 -2.93 5.69 -5.31
C HIS A 66 -4.17 5.35 -6.14
N GLN A 67 -4.89 6.35 -6.63
CA GLN A 67 -6.08 6.15 -7.45
C GLN A 67 -5.76 5.79 -8.92
N GLY A 68 -4.48 5.69 -9.31
CA GLY A 68 -4.10 5.36 -10.69
C GLY A 68 -4.43 6.46 -11.72
N LEU A 69 -4.51 7.70 -11.26
CA LEU A 69 -4.82 8.86 -12.10
C LEU A 69 -3.59 9.43 -12.83
N VAL A 70 -2.39 9.08 -12.33
CA VAL A 70 -1.12 9.53 -12.90
C VAL A 70 -0.75 8.67 -14.10
N PRO A 71 -0.43 9.27 -15.27
CA PRO A 71 0.14 8.53 -16.40
C PRO A 71 1.44 7.81 -16.01
N ALA A 72 1.67 6.62 -16.55
CA ALA A 72 2.87 5.83 -16.25
C ALA A 72 4.17 6.60 -16.49
N THR A 73 4.22 7.43 -17.53
CA THR A 73 5.38 8.28 -17.89
C THR A 73 5.70 9.35 -16.86
N GLU A 74 4.72 9.77 -16.06
CA GLU A 74 4.87 10.82 -15.04
C GLU A 74 5.00 10.27 -13.63
N ARG A 75 4.79 8.96 -13.44
CA ARG A 75 4.67 8.34 -12.13
C ARG A 75 5.87 8.64 -11.22
N SER A 76 7.08 8.39 -11.70
CA SER A 76 8.31 8.63 -10.93
C SER A 76 8.50 10.10 -10.55
N THR A 77 8.11 11.03 -11.43
CA THR A 77 8.17 12.46 -11.15
C THR A 77 7.18 12.86 -10.06
N VAL A 78 5.96 12.32 -10.09
CA VAL A 78 4.94 12.58 -9.06
C VAL A 78 5.32 11.95 -7.71
N GLU A 79 5.90 10.75 -7.73
CA GLU A 79 6.46 10.09 -6.54
C GLU A 79 7.57 10.94 -5.90
N ALA A 80 8.48 11.48 -6.71
CA ALA A 80 9.53 12.37 -6.22
C ALA A 80 8.93 13.65 -5.57
N ARG A 81 7.87 14.22 -6.14
CA ARG A 81 7.18 15.37 -5.55
C ARG A 81 6.47 15.03 -4.23
N LEU A 82 5.89 13.84 -4.10
CA LEU A 82 5.34 13.39 -2.83
C LEU A 82 6.44 13.29 -1.76
N VAL A 83 7.56 12.66 -2.09
CA VAL A 83 8.71 12.53 -1.18
C VAL A 83 9.22 13.91 -0.76
N GLU A 84 9.39 14.83 -1.71
CA GLU A 84 9.80 16.20 -1.44
C GLU A 84 8.83 16.93 -0.49
N ALA A 85 7.51 16.81 -0.73
CA ALA A 85 6.50 17.43 0.11
C ALA A 85 6.55 16.92 1.56
N VAL A 86 6.77 15.61 1.74
CA VAL A 86 6.91 14.99 3.07
C VAL A 86 8.20 15.43 3.75
N GLN A 87 9.33 15.42 3.03
CA GLN A 87 10.63 15.85 3.57
C GLN A 87 10.65 17.33 3.96
N LYS A 88 10.08 18.19 3.11
CA LYS A 88 9.95 19.62 3.37
C LYS A 88 9.16 19.93 4.64
N ASN A 89 8.20 19.05 4.98
CA ASN A 89 7.43 19.15 6.22
C ASN A 89 8.06 18.31 7.37
N ASN A 90 9.35 17.97 7.30
CA ASN A 90 10.06 17.20 8.31
C ASN A 90 9.37 15.86 8.66
N ALA A 91 8.77 15.20 7.69
CA ALA A 91 7.96 13.99 7.86
C ALA A 91 6.78 14.15 8.86
N PHE A 92 6.25 15.36 9.00
CA PHE A 92 4.96 15.56 9.66
C PHE A 92 3.81 15.43 8.64
N PRO A 93 2.65 14.88 9.04
CA PRO A 93 1.47 14.88 8.19
C PRO A 93 0.95 16.31 7.97
N ASP A 94 0.70 16.67 6.70
CA ASP A 94 -0.06 17.87 6.32
C ASP A 94 -1.52 17.56 5.95
N PHE A 95 -1.91 16.29 6.14
CA PHE A 95 -3.19 15.75 5.73
C PHE A 95 -4.17 15.60 6.90
N GLY A 96 -5.45 15.51 6.54
CA GLY A 96 -6.54 15.06 7.40
C GLY A 96 -7.00 13.65 7.05
N ILE A 97 -8.24 13.34 7.41
CA ILE A 97 -8.88 12.02 7.25
C ILE A 97 -8.82 11.45 5.83
N LEU A 98 -8.84 12.30 4.80
CA LEU A 98 -8.79 11.82 3.41
C LEU A 98 -7.38 11.43 2.96
N GLY A 99 -6.37 12.20 3.35
CA GLY A 99 -4.99 11.94 2.97
C GLY A 99 -4.37 10.75 3.70
N SER A 100 -4.84 10.44 4.91
CA SER A 100 -4.33 9.32 5.71
C SER A 100 -4.42 7.97 4.97
N LYS A 101 -5.43 7.80 4.12
CA LYS A 101 -5.61 6.61 3.29
C LYS A 101 -4.52 6.42 2.23
N TYR A 102 -3.94 7.50 1.73
CA TYR A 102 -3.10 7.44 0.54
C TYR A 102 -1.61 7.59 0.82
N VAL A 103 -1.24 8.48 1.76
CA VAL A 103 0.15 8.94 1.90
C VAL A 103 1.12 7.81 2.25
N PHE A 104 0.81 7.01 3.26
CA PHE A 104 1.69 5.91 3.69
C PHE A 104 1.89 4.86 2.60
N ARG A 105 0.82 4.51 1.90
CA ARG A 105 0.86 3.54 0.80
C ARG A 105 1.65 4.08 -0.38
N ALA A 106 1.36 5.31 -0.81
CA ALA A 106 2.05 5.92 -1.93
C ALA A 106 3.55 6.12 -1.68
N LEU A 107 3.95 6.44 -0.44
CA LEU A 107 5.36 6.49 -0.05
C LEU A 107 6.02 5.10 -0.16
N SER A 108 5.37 4.06 0.36
CA SER A 108 5.91 2.70 0.29
C SER A 108 5.97 2.17 -1.15
N GLU A 109 4.98 2.47 -1.97
CA GLU A 109 4.98 2.16 -3.42
C GLU A 109 6.11 2.89 -4.17
N ALA A 110 6.47 4.09 -3.72
CA ALA A 110 7.63 4.85 -4.20
C ALA A 110 8.97 4.38 -3.61
N GLY A 111 9.01 3.25 -2.87
CA GLY A 111 10.21 2.71 -2.24
C GLY A 111 10.68 3.50 -1.01
N ARG A 112 9.81 4.31 -0.39
CA ARG A 112 10.10 5.17 0.76
C ARG A 112 9.32 4.77 2.01
N THR A 113 9.30 3.46 2.28
CA THR A 113 8.73 2.91 3.53
C THR A 113 9.45 3.44 4.77
N ASP A 114 10.75 3.76 4.67
CA ASP A 114 11.53 4.46 5.68
C ASP A 114 10.90 5.80 6.09
N LEU A 115 10.54 6.61 5.11
CA LEU A 115 9.95 7.92 5.33
C LEU A 115 8.51 7.82 5.88
N ALA A 116 7.74 6.84 5.39
CA ALA A 116 6.41 6.53 5.91
C ALA A 116 6.49 6.10 7.39
N PHE A 117 7.47 5.26 7.75
CA PHE A 117 7.70 4.83 9.12
C PHE A 117 8.10 6.00 10.03
N THR A 118 9.03 6.85 9.57
CA THR A 118 9.39 8.07 10.30
C THR A 118 8.16 8.94 10.58
N MET A 119 7.28 9.12 9.60
CA MET A 119 6.03 9.87 9.79
C MET A 119 5.09 9.19 10.79
N ALA A 120 4.94 7.87 10.72
CA ALA A 120 4.08 7.10 11.61
C ALA A 120 4.51 7.16 13.08
N THR A 121 5.82 7.26 13.34
CA THR A 121 6.43 7.23 14.66
C THR A 121 6.71 8.61 15.26
N ARG A 122 6.35 9.70 14.56
CA ARG A 122 6.44 11.05 15.14
C ARG A 122 5.61 11.15 16.42
N GLU A 123 6.13 11.91 17.39
CA GLU A 123 5.51 12.08 18.70
C GLU A 123 5.02 13.52 18.97
N GLU A 124 5.52 14.49 18.19
CA GLU A 124 5.11 15.89 18.28
C GLU A 124 3.87 16.14 17.44
N TYR A 125 3.15 17.21 17.73
CA TYR A 125 1.99 17.65 16.96
C TYR A 125 2.39 18.14 15.55
N PRO A 126 1.66 17.78 14.51
CA PRO A 126 0.57 16.80 14.40
C PRO A 126 1.13 15.37 14.17
N SER A 127 0.69 14.39 14.97
CA SER A 127 1.09 12.98 14.79
C SER A 127 0.22 12.02 15.58
N PHE A 128 0.28 10.74 15.23
CA PHE A 128 -0.35 9.65 15.99
C PHE A 128 0.27 9.52 17.40
N GLY A 129 1.58 9.64 17.52
CA GLY A 129 2.26 9.62 18.81
C GLY A 129 1.82 10.77 19.73
N ASN A 130 1.53 11.96 19.17
CA ASN A 130 0.95 13.05 19.95
C ASN A 130 -0.44 12.71 20.51
N TRP A 131 -1.28 12.00 19.75
CA TRP A 131 -2.56 11.51 20.26
C TRP A 131 -2.37 10.54 21.42
N ILE A 132 -1.43 9.59 21.29
CA ILE A 132 -1.12 8.61 22.34
C ILE A 132 -0.67 9.34 23.61
N LYS A 133 0.25 10.31 23.51
CA LYS A 133 0.69 11.14 24.65
C LYS A 133 -0.44 11.93 25.30
N ARG A 134 -1.47 12.26 24.54
CA ARG A 134 -2.69 12.94 25.04
C ARG A 134 -3.77 11.99 25.55
N GLY A 135 -3.46 10.68 25.67
CA GLY A 135 -4.35 9.65 26.20
C GLY A 135 -5.38 9.12 25.19
N ALA A 136 -5.14 9.23 23.89
CA ALA A 136 -6.03 8.65 22.89
C ALA A 136 -5.98 7.12 22.96
N THR A 137 -7.16 6.50 22.99
CA THR A 137 -7.36 5.05 22.91
C THR A 137 -8.00 4.62 21.58
N THR A 138 -8.35 5.58 20.76
CA THR A 138 -9.01 5.44 19.45
C THR A 138 -8.43 6.46 18.48
N PHE A 139 -8.66 6.29 17.18
CA PHE A 139 -8.33 7.31 16.19
C PHE A 139 -9.30 8.51 16.29
N TRP A 140 -8.76 9.71 16.31
CA TRP A 140 -9.53 10.95 16.30
C TRP A 140 -9.78 11.43 14.87
N GLU A 141 -10.81 12.24 14.66
CA GLU A 141 -11.15 12.81 13.36
C GLU A 141 -10.18 13.92 12.91
N SER A 142 -9.55 14.60 13.85
CA SER A 142 -8.62 15.69 13.57
C SER A 142 -7.41 15.65 14.48
N TRP A 143 -6.29 16.16 14.01
CA TRP A 143 -5.05 16.23 14.79
C TRP A 143 -5.23 16.99 16.12
N LYS A 144 -6.08 18.00 16.14
CA LYS A 144 -6.39 18.77 17.37
C LYS A 144 -7.26 18.01 18.36
N GLY A 145 -8.06 17.04 17.91
CA GLY A 145 -8.98 16.29 18.76
C GLY A 145 -10.22 17.05 19.21
N GLY A 146 -10.58 18.11 18.48
CA GLY A 146 -11.74 18.96 18.78
C GLY A 146 -13.08 18.45 18.24
N SER A 147 -13.07 17.38 17.42
CA SER A 147 -14.24 16.74 16.83
C SER A 147 -14.35 15.29 17.34
N SER A 148 -14.93 14.36 16.57
CA SER A 148 -15.07 12.97 16.99
C SER A 148 -13.72 12.36 17.42
N ARG A 149 -13.74 11.64 18.54
CA ARG A 149 -12.59 10.90 19.05
C ARG A 149 -12.70 9.38 18.79
N ASN A 150 -13.62 8.97 17.95
CA ASN A 150 -13.75 7.62 17.45
C ASN A 150 -14.07 7.69 15.96
N HIS A 151 -13.02 7.88 15.14
CA HIS A 151 -13.16 8.14 13.71
C HIS A 151 -12.19 7.27 12.90
N ILE A 152 -12.74 6.26 12.24
CA ILE A 152 -11.99 5.17 11.62
C ILE A 152 -11.07 5.61 10.47
N MET A 153 -11.29 6.74 9.82
CA MET A 153 -10.58 7.09 8.58
C MET A 153 -9.05 7.22 8.73
N PHE A 154 -8.55 7.58 9.90
CA PHE A 154 -7.13 7.53 10.20
C PHE A 154 -6.60 6.10 10.47
N GLY A 155 -7.48 5.13 10.62
CA GLY A 155 -7.14 3.74 10.89
C GLY A 155 -6.48 3.00 9.72
N ASP A 156 -6.43 3.60 8.54
CA ASP A 156 -5.73 3.03 7.38
C ASP A 156 -4.21 2.85 7.63
N LEU A 157 -3.66 3.57 8.61
CA LEU A 157 -2.31 3.32 9.13
C LEU A 157 -2.13 1.88 9.61
N SER A 158 -3.14 1.30 10.27
CA SER A 158 -3.09 -0.10 10.72
C SER A 158 -3.01 -1.06 9.53
N ALA A 159 -3.79 -0.80 8.47
CA ALA A 159 -3.72 -1.60 7.25
C ALA A 159 -2.34 -1.48 6.57
N TRP A 160 -1.72 -0.29 6.61
CA TRP A 160 -0.37 -0.09 6.10
C TRP A 160 0.68 -0.91 6.89
N PHE A 161 0.58 -1.03 8.21
CA PHE A 161 1.46 -1.90 9.01
C PHE A 161 1.39 -3.35 8.52
N TYR A 162 0.18 -3.90 8.32
CA TYR A 162 0.01 -5.26 7.81
C TYR A 162 0.55 -5.43 6.39
N GLN A 163 0.27 -4.46 5.51
CA GLN A 163 0.58 -4.57 4.09
C GLN A 163 2.06 -4.34 3.76
N TYR A 164 2.72 -3.44 4.48
CA TYR A 164 4.10 -3.06 4.16
C TYR A 164 5.10 -3.54 5.22
N LEU A 165 4.88 -3.30 6.50
CA LEU A 165 5.81 -3.79 7.51
C LEU A 165 5.69 -5.29 7.68
N GLY A 166 4.49 -5.83 7.79
CA GLY A 166 4.21 -7.26 7.81
C GLY A 166 4.29 -7.94 6.44
N GLY A 167 4.01 -7.20 5.38
CA GLY A 167 4.08 -7.65 4.00
C GLY A 167 2.87 -8.44 3.49
N ILE A 168 1.80 -8.62 4.27
CA ILE A 168 0.63 -9.41 3.87
C ILE A 168 -0.26 -8.57 2.95
N ARG A 169 -0.32 -8.93 1.66
CA ARG A 169 -1.05 -8.19 0.61
C ARG A 169 -1.82 -9.14 -0.30
N LEU A 170 -2.92 -8.67 -0.87
CA LEU A 170 -3.54 -9.35 -2.01
C LEU A 170 -2.57 -9.37 -3.20
N ALA A 171 -2.66 -10.39 -4.07
CA ALA A 171 -1.70 -10.62 -5.14
C ALA A 171 -1.53 -9.42 -6.09
N ASP A 172 -2.60 -8.68 -6.33
CA ASP A 172 -2.61 -7.50 -7.21
C ASP A 172 -2.87 -6.23 -6.42
N ASN A 173 -2.05 -5.96 -5.45
CA ASN A 173 -2.18 -4.83 -4.55
C ASN A 173 -1.79 -3.51 -5.22
N VAL A 174 -2.32 -3.27 -6.40
CA VAL A 174 -2.12 -2.05 -7.16
C VAL A 174 -3.40 -1.26 -7.11
N SER A 175 -3.38 -0.15 -6.36
CA SER A 175 -4.53 0.72 -6.14
C SER A 175 -5.74 0.07 -5.43
N ALA A 176 -6.66 0.87 -4.95
CA ALA A 176 -7.84 0.43 -4.20
C ALA A 176 -8.79 -0.49 -4.98
N ILE A 177 -8.54 -0.65 -6.28
CA ILE A 177 -9.19 -1.61 -7.14
C ILE A 177 -8.10 -2.33 -7.91
N ALA A 178 -7.88 -3.57 -7.57
CA ALA A 178 -7.23 -4.51 -8.46
C ALA A 178 -8.17 -4.79 -9.63
N VAL A 179 -8.14 -3.91 -10.60
CA VAL A 179 -9.04 -3.94 -11.76
C VAL A 179 -8.69 -5.10 -12.67
N ASP A 180 -7.42 -5.52 -12.66
CA ASP A 180 -6.90 -6.69 -13.36
C ASP A 180 -6.59 -7.85 -12.40
N ALA A 181 -7.17 -7.82 -11.18
CA ALA A 181 -6.95 -8.84 -10.17
C ALA A 181 -7.20 -10.24 -10.74
N ASP A 182 -6.24 -11.12 -10.53
CA ASP A 182 -6.44 -12.55 -10.72
C ASP A 182 -7.73 -12.97 -9.98
N PRO A 183 -8.73 -13.53 -10.67
CA PRO A 183 -9.94 -14.03 -10.02
C PRO A 183 -9.65 -14.99 -8.87
N GLN A 184 -8.48 -15.61 -8.87
CA GLN A 184 -8.00 -16.48 -7.80
C GLN A 184 -7.39 -15.73 -6.61
N ALA A 185 -7.14 -14.42 -6.72
CA ALA A 185 -6.65 -13.61 -5.60
C ALA A 185 -7.74 -13.24 -4.59
N VAL A 186 -9.01 -13.56 -4.89
CA VAL A 186 -10.15 -13.25 -4.01
C VAL A 186 -9.95 -13.87 -2.63
N ALA A 187 -10.15 -13.06 -1.59
CA ALA A 187 -10.13 -13.48 -0.20
C ALA A 187 -8.85 -14.20 0.24
N PHE A 188 -7.70 -13.84 -0.34
CA PHE A 188 -6.38 -14.46 -0.09
C PHE A 188 -6.25 -15.91 -0.58
N LYS A 189 -7.02 -16.33 -1.58
CA LYS A 189 -6.75 -17.60 -2.27
C LYS A 189 -5.35 -17.62 -2.90
N ARG A 190 -4.98 -16.50 -3.53
CA ARG A 190 -3.60 -16.15 -3.88
C ARG A 190 -3.25 -14.82 -3.28
N PHE A 191 -2.06 -14.71 -2.69
CA PHE A 191 -1.63 -13.50 -2.00
C PHE A 191 -0.11 -13.32 -2.06
N ILE A 192 0.34 -12.19 -1.57
CA ILE A 192 1.74 -11.81 -1.50
C ILE A 192 2.17 -11.67 -0.05
N ILE A 193 3.37 -12.15 0.27
CA ILE A 193 4.11 -11.77 1.47
C ILE A 193 5.39 -11.07 1.02
N ALA A 194 5.45 -9.76 1.23
CA ALA A 194 6.53 -8.89 0.80
C ALA A 194 6.83 -7.83 1.84
N PRO A 195 7.45 -8.19 2.97
CA PRO A 195 7.79 -7.22 4.01
C PRO A 195 8.81 -6.20 3.50
N GLU A 196 8.70 -4.98 4.02
CA GLU A 196 9.58 -3.86 3.77
C GLU A 196 10.26 -3.44 5.07
N PRO A 197 11.37 -4.10 5.45
CA PRO A 197 12.04 -3.84 6.71
C PRO A 197 12.68 -2.45 6.69
N VAL A 198 12.37 -1.65 7.71
CA VAL A 198 12.98 -0.34 7.96
C VAL A 198 14.09 -0.45 8.99
N ALA A 199 15.04 0.52 8.98
CA ALA A 199 16.24 0.44 9.81
C ALA A 199 15.95 0.38 11.32
N ASP A 200 14.89 1.11 11.74
CA ASP A 200 14.55 1.26 13.16
C ASP A 200 13.66 0.12 13.72
N LEU A 201 13.46 -0.96 12.93
CA LEU A 201 12.75 -2.15 13.38
C LEU A 201 13.65 -3.38 13.30
N ASP A 202 13.73 -4.11 14.42
CA ASP A 202 14.44 -5.38 14.49
C ASP A 202 13.56 -6.57 14.10
N TRP A 203 12.25 -6.46 14.29
CA TRP A 203 11.30 -7.51 13.98
C TRP A 203 9.87 -6.99 13.76
N VAL A 204 9.09 -7.76 13.03
CA VAL A 204 7.63 -7.59 12.88
C VAL A 204 6.97 -8.96 12.89
N LYS A 205 5.82 -9.06 13.57
CA LYS A 205 4.90 -10.20 13.53
C LYS A 205 3.56 -9.72 13.06
N ALA A 206 3.05 -10.31 11.97
CA ALA A 206 1.74 -10.01 11.43
C ALA A 206 0.98 -11.30 11.18
N GLU A 207 -0.28 -11.31 11.59
CA GLU A 207 -1.20 -12.43 11.41
C GLU A 207 -2.51 -11.92 10.82
N HIS A 208 -3.09 -12.70 9.90
CA HIS A 208 -4.37 -12.37 9.28
C HIS A 208 -5.23 -13.64 9.15
N ASP A 209 -6.40 -13.63 9.79
CA ASP A 209 -7.39 -14.69 9.62
C ASP A 209 -8.14 -14.49 8.31
N SER A 210 -7.76 -15.28 7.30
CA SER A 210 -8.46 -15.32 6.02
C SER A 210 -9.59 -16.35 6.03
N PRO A 211 -10.51 -16.33 5.06
CA PRO A 211 -11.50 -17.40 4.89
C PRO A 211 -10.91 -18.80 4.71
N TYR A 212 -9.63 -18.90 4.38
CA TYR A 212 -8.90 -20.16 4.21
C TYR A 212 -8.10 -20.56 5.45
N GLY A 213 -8.03 -19.71 6.46
CA GLY A 213 -7.27 -19.90 7.69
C GLY A 213 -6.18 -18.85 7.90
N LEU A 214 -5.34 -19.09 8.89
CA LEU A 214 -4.33 -18.16 9.35
C LEU A 214 -3.21 -17.96 8.31
N ILE A 215 -2.96 -16.70 7.98
CA ILE A 215 -1.77 -16.24 7.28
C ILE A 215 -0.84 -15.61 8.30
N ARG A 216 0.42 -16.03 8.35
CA ARG A 216 1.44 -15.44 9.21
C ARG A 216 2.63 -14.96 8.42
N SER A 217 3.16 -13.81 8.78
CA SER A 217 4.41 -13.25 8.30
C SER A 217 5.18 -12.71 9.51
N GLU A 218 6.28 -13.37 9.86
CA GLU A 218 7.16 -12.95 10.95
C GLU A 218 8.57 -12.77 10.41
N TRP A 219 9.10 -11.57 10.50
CA TRP A 219 10.49 -11.34 10.14
C TRP A 219 11.27 -10.73 11.30
N ARG A 220 12.58 -10.99 11.31
CA ARG A 220 13.52 -10.43 12.26
C ARG A 220 14.93 -10.29 11.68
N ARG A 221 15.68 -9.39 12.26
CA ARG A 221 17.14 -9.30 12.05
C ARG A 221 17.82 -10.17 13.09
N GLU A 222 18.64 -11.09 12.63
CA GLU A 222 19.33 -12.05 13.50
C GLU A 222 20.76 -12.28 13.00
N ASN A 223 21.77 -11.90 13.81
CA ASN A 223 23.20 -12.08 13.48
C ASN A 223 23.58 -11.51 12.10
N GLY A 224 23.06 -10.33 11.75
CA GLY A 224 23.30 -9.68 10.46
C GLY A 224 22.53 -10.28 9.27
N ALA A 225 21.64 -11.23 9.52
CA ALA A 225 20.74 -11.80 8.51
C ALA A 225 19.31 -11.27 8.68
N PHE A 226 18.58 -11.21 7.57
CA PHE A 226 17.15 -11.06 7.56
C PHE A 226 16.52 -12.47 7.53
N VAL A 227 15.70 -12.78 8.52
CA VAL A 227 15.00 -14.06 8.63
C VAL A 227 13.51 -13.80 8.51
N LEU A 228 12.83 -14.53 7.61
CA LEU A 228 11.39 -14.47 7.41
C LEU A 228 10.79 -15.86 7.61
N GLU A 229 9.79 -15.96 8.47
CA GLU A 229 8.98 -17.16 8.68
C GLU A 229 7.55 -16.88 8.25
N VAL A 230 6.97 -17.77 7.43
CA VAL A 230 5.63 -17.61 6.88
C VAL A 230 4.78 -18.84 7.11
N GLU A 231 3.48 -18.64 7.32
CA GLU A 231 2.48 -19.70 7.31
C GLU A 231 1.44 -19.40 6.24
N VAL A 232 1.24 -20.36 5.34
CA VAL A 232 0.32 -20.30 4.20
C VAL A 232 -0.79 -21.31 4.45
N PRO A 233 -2.07 -20.87 4.57
CA PRO A 233 -3.17 -21.75 4.90
C PRO A 233 -3.48 -22.75 3.78
N VAL A 234 -4.23 -23.80 4.12
CA VAL A 234 -4.60 -24.87 3.18
C VAL A 234 -5.36 -24.32 1.98
N ASN A 235 -5.14 -24.94 0.81
CA ASN A 235 -5.77 -24.57 -0.46
C ASN A 235 -5.49 -23.13 -0.92
N THR A 236 -4.38 -22.52 -0.47
CA THR A 236 -3.94 -21.20 -0.92
C THR A 236 -2.53 -21.24 -1.49
N GLU A 237 -2.16 -20.20 -2.19
CA GLU A 237 -0.82 -20.00 -2.78
C GLU A 237 -0.32 -18.59 -2.44
N ALA A 238 0.94 -18.49 -2.04
CA ALA A 238 1.58 -17.22 -1.80
C ALA A 238 2.80 -17.01 -2.69
N THR A 239 3.01 -15.75 -3.12
CA THR A 239 4.30 -15.32 -3.67
C THR A 239 5.03 -14.54 -2.58
N ILE A 240 6.20 -15.04 -2.20
CA ILE A 240 7.06 -14.46 -1.17
C ILE A 240 8.13 -13.62 -1.87
N TYR A 241 8.25 -12.35 -1.53
CA TYR A 241 9.32 -11.47 -1.99
C TYR A 241 10.25 -11.14 -0.83
N LEU A 242 11.50 -11.59 -0.92
CA LEU A 242 12.53 -11.20 0.05
C LEU A 242 13.07 -9.80 -0.27
N PRO A 243 13.45 -9.01 0.74
CA PRO A 243 14.02 -7.67 0.55
C PRO A 243 15.50 -7.72 0.10
N VAL A 244 15.80 -8.58 -0.87
CA VAL A 244 17.11 -8.76 -1.49
C VAL A 244 16.97 -8.86 -3.00
N LYS A 245 18.05 -8.53 -3.72
CA LYS A 245 18.06 -8.62 -5.18
C LYS A 245 17.90 -10.05 -5.68
N PRO A 246 17.38 -10.26 -6.91
CA PRO A 246 17.16 -11.59 -7.46
C PRO A 246 18.42 -12.46 -7.58
N ASP A 247 19.59 -11.85 -7.70
CA ASP A 247 20.90 -12.49 -7.84
C ASP A 247 21.67 -12.65 -6.52
N ALA A 248 21.04 -12.36 -5.38
CA ALA A 248 21.67 -12.53 -4.06
C ALA A 248 22.06 -13.99 -3.80
N LYS A 249 23.34 -14.21 -3.45
CA LYS A 249 23.93 -15.56 -3.34
C LYS A 249 23.78 -16.19 -1.94
N ASN A 250 23.64 -15.36 -0.91
CA ASN A 250 23.59 -15.79 0.47
C ASN A 250 22.15 -15.91 0.98
N VAL A 251 21.31 -16.62 0.22
CA VAL A 251 19.92 -16.89 0.58
C VAL A 251 19.73 -18.38 0.80
N THR A 252 19.15 -18.73 1.95
CA THR A 252 18.69 -20.08 2.26
C THR A 252 17.18 -20.10 2.33
N ALA A 253 16.56 -21.03 1.63
CA ALA A 253 15.11 -21.20 1.59
C ALA A 253 14.77 -22.69 1.42
N ASP A 254 13.58 -23.07 1.92
CA ASP A 254 13.06 -24.44 1.78
C ASP A 254 12.60 -24.77 0.36
N VAL A 255 12.53 -23.79 -0.53
CA VAL A 255 12.05 -23.90 -1.92
C VAL A 255 12.97 -23.13 -2.89
N ALA A 256 12.95 -23.52 -4.16
CA ALA A 256 13.70 -22.81 -5.19
C ALA A 256 13.07 -21.45 -5.54
N PRO A 257 13.88 -20.43 -5.86
CA PRO A 257 13.38 -19.15 -6.31
C PRO A 257 12.72 -19.26 -7.69
N VAL A 258 11.79 -18.35 -7.97
CA VAL A 258 11.14 -18.18 -9.27
C VAL A 258 11.57 -16.87 -9.92
N THR A 259 11.38 -16.75 -11.22
CA THR A 259 11.59 -15.49 -11.93
C THR A 259 10.66 -14.42 -11.36
N SER A 260 11.21 -13.26 -11.05
CA SER A 260 10.50 -12.12 -10.49
C SER A 260 10.35 -11.01 -11.52
N ASP A 261 9.21 -10.38 -11.56
CA ASP A 261 8.93 -9.13 -12.26
C ASP A 261 9.33 -7.88 -11.45
N ARG A 262 9.79 -8.11 -10.22
CA ARG A 262 10.25 -7.07 -9.27
C ARG A 262 11.77 -7.20 -9.07
N ASP A 263 12.41 -6.11 -8.67
CA ASP A 263 13.83 -6.12 -8.26
C ASP A 263 14.01 -6.76 -6.86
N ARG A 264 13.40 -7.93 -6.66
CA ARG A 264 13.44 -8.73 -5.42
C ARG A 264 13.43 -10.21 -5.74
N MET A 265 14.13 -10.99 -4.93
CA MET A 265 14.08 -12.45 -5.04
C MET A 265 12.69 -12.97 -4.67
N ALA A 266 12.10 -13.81 -5.51
CA ALA A 266 10.75 -14.30 -5.36
C ALA A 266 10.69 -15.83 -5.21
N PHE A 267 9.71 -16.29 -4.43
CA PHE A 267 9.40 -17.71 -4.22
C PHE A 267 7.89 -17.90 -4.32
N ARG A 268 7.47 -18.96 -4.99
CA ARG A 268 6.05 -19.36 -5.03
C ARG A 268 5.85 -20.59 -4.17
N VAL A 269 4.94 -20.51 -3.22
CA VAL A 269 4.70 -21.57 -2.23
C VAL A 269 3.21 -21.88 -2.09
N GLY A 270 2.89 -23.15 -1.90
CA GLY A 270 1.57 -23.60 -1.52
C GLY A 270 1.36 -23.57 -0.01
N SER A 271 0.37 -24.35 0.47
CA SER A 271 0.08 -24.50 1.90
C SER A 271 1.29 -25.05 2.66
N GLY A 272 1.58 -24.48 3.83
CA GLY A 272 2.69 -24.94 4.67
C GLY A 272 3.35 -23.83 5.48
N ARG A 273 4.45 -24.20 6.14
CA ARG A 273 5.32 -23.26 6.86
C ARG A 273 6.67 -23.26 6.19
N TYR A 274 7.22 -22.05 6.01
CA TYR A 274 8.47 -21.86 5.29
C TYR A 274 9.35 -20.88 6.04
N ARG A 275 10.66 -21.09 5.92
CA ARG A 275 11.67 -20.21 6.47
C ARG A 275 12.63 -19.74 5.39
N PHE A 276 12.88 -18.45 5.36
CA PHE A 276 13.82 -17.80 4.44
C PHE A 276 14.86 -17.06 5.26
N CYS A 277 16.11 -17.13 4.84
CA CYS A 277 17.22 -16.41 5.47
C CYS A 277 18.08 -15.78 4.39
N ALA A 278 18.31 -14.46 4.49
CA ALA A 278 19.17 -13.70 3.58
C ALA A 278 20.25 -12.93 4.37
N ARG A 279 21.51 -13.02 3.92
CA ARG A 279 22.68 -12.35 4.53
C ARG A 279 23.34 -11.38 3.57
#